data_2dfdbdd6df2281401dcdcdbdc23af377
#
_entry.id   2dfdbdd6df2281401dcdcdbdc23af377
#
_cell.length_a   1.000
_cell.length_b   1.000
_cell.length_c   1.000
_cell.angle_alpha   90.00
_cell.angle_beta   90.00
_cell.angle_gamma   90.00
#
_symmetry.space_group_name_H-M   'P 1'
#
loop_
_entity.id
_entity.type
_entity.pdbx_description
1 polymer ?
#
loop_
_entity_poly.entity_id
_entity_poly.type
_entity_poly.pdbx_seq_one_letter_code
_entity_poly.pdbx_strand_id
1 'polypeptide(L)'
;MINQDENLYFGDPESGQYGGMFVPEILVPALKQLKEAFEASLDDQDFLDELSRLLNDFAGRPTPMLHCKNLSKHGNADIYFKREDLLHGGAHKTNQVLAQALLAQRMGKKRIIAETGAGQHGVACAMVCALLDMELVVYMGAKDVVRQQPNVQRMKLLGAEVVAVSNGSSSLKDAINEALRDWTASYETTHYLIGTVAGPAPFPAMVARFQRIIGDEAREQIIAQAGRLPDEVIACVGGGSNAIGIFQA
;
A
#
# COMPACT_ATOMS: atom_id res chain seq x y z
N MET A 1 -19.75 -8.33 6.31
CA MET A 1 -19.86 -9.52 5.43
C MET A 1 -19.05 -9.21 4.19
N ILE A 2 -17.88 -9.81 4.06
CA ILE A 2 -17.07 -9.74 2.83
C ILE A 2 -17.85 -10.57 1.82
N ASN A 3 -18.30 -9.94 0.75
CA ASN A 3 -19.11 -10.58 -0.26
C ASN A 3 -18.27 -11.69 -0.92
N GLN A 4 -18.82 -12.90 -1.09
CA GLN A 4 -18.14 -14.02 -1.76
C GLN A 4 -17.80 -13.72 -3.25
N ASP A 5 -18.26 -12.57 -3.76
CA ASP A 5 -17.93 -12.03 -5.08
C ASP A 5 -16.56 -11.30 -5.16
N GLU A 6 -15.74 -11.29 -4.11
CA GLU A 6 -14.41 -10.67 -4.14
C GLU A 6 -13.44 -11.32 -5.14
N ASN A 7 -13.70 -12.56 -5.57
CA ASN A 7 -12.95 -13.18 -6.65
C ASN A 7 -13.15 -12.47 -8.02
N LEU A 8 -14.26 -11.78 -8.22
CA LEU A 8 -14.59 -11.09 -9.48
C LEU A 8 -13.73 -9.84 -9.73
N TYR A 9 -13.28 -9.12 -8.69
CA TYR A 9 -12.43 -7.94 -8.86
C TYR A 9 -11.01 -8.28 -9.32
N PHE A 10 -10.53 -9.49 -9.03
CA PHE A 10 -9.16 -9.91 -9.31
C PHE A 10 -9.10 -11.09 -10.29
N GLY A 11 -10.20 -11.41 -10.91
CA GLY A 11 -10.37 -12.52 -11.84
C GLY A 11 -10.68 -13.84 -11.15
N ASP A 12 -11.27 -14.72 -11.92
CA ASP A 12 -11.55 -16.10 -11.55
C ASP A 12 -10.52 -17.02 -12.22
N PRO A 13 -9.66 -17.70 -11.45
CA PRO A 13 -8.69 -18.62 -12.01
C PRO A 13 -9.31 -19.76 -12.83
N GLU A 14 -10.56 -20.16 -12.52
CA GLU A 14 -11.26 -21.24 -13.21
C GLU A 14 -11.86 -20.80 -14.54
N SER A 15 -12.29 -19.54 -14.64
CA SER A 15 -12.80 -18.96 -15.89
C SER A 15 -11.73 -18.42 -16.83
N GLY A 16 -10.45 -18.41 -16.40
CA GLY A 16 -9.34 -17.83 -17.17
C GLY A 16 -9.32 -16.31 -17.21
N GLN A 17 -10.07 -15.64 -16.33
CA GLN A 17 -10.05 -14.20 -16.17
C GLN A 17 -8.79 -13.75 -15.39
N TYR A 18 -8.60 -12.42 -15.26
CA TYR A 18 -7.46 -11.83 -14.53
C TYR A 18 -7.50 -12.21 -13.05
N GLY A 19 -6.31 -12.40 -12.44
CA GLY A 19 -6.15 -12.71 -11.03
C GLY A 19 -5.35 -13.98 -10.78
N GLY A 20 -5.44 -14.52 -9.57
CA GLY A 20 -4.80 -15.78 -9.19
C GLY A 20 -3.42 -15.62 -8.56
N MET A 21 -2.73 -16.76 -8.41
CA MET A 21 -1.47 -16.86 -7.66
C MET A 21 -0.36 -17.41 -8.58
N PHE A 22 0.02 -16.60 -9.58
CA PHE A 22 1.04 -16.97 -10.57
C PHE A 22 2.44 -16.62 -10.03
N VAL A 23 3.02 -17.52 -9.26
CA VAL A 23 4.36 -17.40 -8.64
C VAL A 23 5.10 -18.73 -8.74
N PRO A 24 6.43 -18.76 -8.53
CA PRO A 24 7.16 -20.00 -8.33
C PRO A 24 6.52 -20.83 -7.19
N GLU A 25 6.44 -22.15 -7.37
CA GLU A 25 5.78 -23.05 -6.41
C GLU A 25 6.28 -22.90 -4.97
N ILE A 26 7.55 -22.60 -4.79
CA ILE A 26 8.17 -22.38 -3.48
C ILE A 26 7.52 -21.21 -2.70
N LEU A 27 6.92 -20.24 -3.36
CA LEU A 27 6.24 -19.09 -2.72
C LEU A 27 4.76 -19.36 -2.40
N VAL A 28 4.17 -20.43 -2.95
CA VAL A 28 2.75 -20.75 -2.70
C VAL A 28 2.44 -20.93 -1.21
N PRO A 29 3.26 -21.63 -0.40
CA PRO A 29 3.02 -21.73 1.04
C PRO A 29 3.03 -20.37 1.75
N ALA A 30 3.96 -19.48 1.38
CA ALA A 30 4.05 -18.12 1.95
C ALA A 30 2.81 -17.28 1.64
N LEU A 31 2.30 -17.36 0.41
CA LEU A 31 1.07 -16.66 0.00
C LEU A 31 -0.18 -17.24 0.67
N LYS A 32 -0.26 -18.55 0.86
CA LYS A 32 -1.34 -19.17 1.62
C LYS A 32 -1.34 -18.73 3.09
N GLN A 33 -0.17 -18.76 3.73
CA GLN A 33 -0.02 -18.26 5.10
C GLN A 33 -0.43 -16.79 5.21
N LEU A 34 -0.02 -15.96 4.24
CA LEU A 34 -0.40 -14.54 4.19
C LEU A 34 -1.91 -14.37 4.02
N LYS A 35 -2.53 -15.16 3.14
CA LYS A 35 -3.98 -15.14 2.92
C LYS A 35 -4.74 -15.48 4.20
N GLU A 36 -4.38 -16.58 4.85
CA GLU A 36 -5.02 -17.02 6.10
C GLU A 36 -4.87 -15.96 7.22
N ALA A 37 -3.67 -15.38 7.36
CA ALA A 37 -3.44 -14.32 8.34
C ALA A 37 -4.22 -13.04 8.01
N PHE A 38 -4.30 -12.66 6.74
CA PHE A 38 -5.09 -11.52 6.30
C PHE A 38 -6.58 -11.72 6.56
N GLU A 39 -7.15 -12.86 6.17
CA GLU A 39 -8.55 -13.18 6.41
C GLU A 39 -8.88 -13.19 7.90
N ALA A 40 -8.05 -13.81 8.72
CA ALA A 40 -8.21 -13.81 10.17
C ALA A 40 -8.15 -12.39 10.79
N SER A 41 -7.28 -11.52 10.26
CA SER A 41 -7.12 -10.15 10.77
C SER A 41 -8.35 -9.27 10.56
N LEU A 42 -9.23 -9.61 9.62
CA LEU A 42 -10.44 -8.82 9.34
C LEU A 42 -11.49 -8.93 10.44
N ASP A 43 -11.47 -10.02 11.20
CA ASP A 43 -12.37 -10.30 12.33
C ASP A 43 -11.64 -10.21 13.70
N ASP A 44 -10.33 -9.91 13.71
CA ASP A 44 -9.53 -9.74 14.93
C ASP A 44 -9.66 -8.30 15.46
N GLN A 45 -10.45 -8.12 16.52
CA GLN A 45 -10.70 -6.80 17.10
C GLN A 45 -9.41 -6.15 17.64
N ASP A 46 -8.50 -6.91 18.23
CA ASP A 46 -7.24 -6.38 18.75
C ASP A 46 -6.33 -5.86 17.60
N PHE A 47 -6.36 -6.53 16.44
CA PHE A 47 -5.67 -6.05 15.25
C PHE A 47 -6.29 -4.76 14.71
N LEU A 48 -7.61 -4.73 14.61
CA LEU A 48 -8.36 -3.58 14.09
C LEU A 48 -8.20 -2.34 14.98
N ASP A 49 -8.25 -2.51 16.29
CA ASP A 49 -8.08 -1.43 17.27
C ASP A 49 -6.64 -0.88 17.24
N GLU A 50 -5.64 -1.76 17.18
CA GLU A 50 -4.25 -1.34 17.07
C GLU A 50 -3.98 -0.61 15.75
N LEU A 51 -4.47 -1.16 14.62
CA LEU A 51 -4.36 -0.50 13.33
C LEU A 51 -5.05 0.87 13.33
N SER A 52 -6.26 0.97 13.87
CA SER A 52 -7.00 2.22 13.99
C SER A 52 -6.24 3.25 14.82
N ARG A 53 -5.68 2.85 15.96
CA ARG A 53 -4.83 3.71 16.78
C ARG A 53 -3.60 4.21 16.02
N LEU A 54 -2.91 3.34 15.31
CA LEU A 54 -1.72 3.71 14.52
C LEU A 54 -2.08 4.63 13.35
N LEU A 55 -3.20 4.40 12.69
CA LEU A 55 -3.69 5.28 11.62
C LEU A 55 -4.04 6.67 12.15
N ASN A 56 -4.60 6.78 13.35
CA ASN A 56 -4.90 8.06 13.99
C ASN A 56 -3.62 8.74 14.52
N ASP A 57 -2.88 8.07 15.42
CA ASP A 57 -1.84 8.68 16.23
C ASP A 57 -0.53 8.86 15.46
N PHE A 58 -0.20 7.93 14.58
CA PHE A 58 1.04 7.97 13.79
C PHE A 58 0.83 8.49 12.38
N ALA A 59 -0.18 8.00 11.67
CA ALA A 59 -0.41 8.43 10.28
C ALA A 59 -1.15 9.78 10.19
N GLY A 60 -1.85 10.21 11.23
CA GLY A 60 -2.56 11.50 11.28
C GLY A 60 -3.89 11.48 10.53
N ARG A 61 -4.61 10.35 10.56
CA ARG A 61 -5.96 10.27 10.00
C ARG A 61 -7.01 10.82 10.98
N PRO A 62 -8.18 11.29 10.46
CA PRO A 62 -8.54 11.39 9.05
C PRO A 62 -7.79 12.52 8.32
N THR A 63 -7.40 12.30 7.06
CA THR A 63 -6.88 13.38 6.22
C THR A 63 -7.99 14.34 5.82
N PRO A 64 -7.73 15.66 5.71
CA PRO A 64 -8.80 16.62 5.40
C PRO A 64 -9.32 16.52 3.97
N MET A 65 -10.57 16.90 3.80
CA MET A 65 -11.18 17.24 2.52
C MET A 65 -11.13 18.75 2.32
N LEU A 66 -10.53 19.22 1.23
CA LEU A 66 -10.35 20.63 0.93
C LEU A 66 -11.24 21.06 -0.25
N HIS A 67 -12.16 22.00 -0.03
CA HIS A 67 -12.87 22.69 -1.13
C HIS A 67 -11.95 23.70 -1.81
N CYS A 68 -11.63 23.47 -3.08
CA CYS A 68 -10.69 24.27 -3.86
C CYS A 68 -11.40 25.45 -4.55
N LYS A 69 -11.83 26.47 -3.79
CA LYS A 69 -12.66 27.59 -4.28
C LYS A 69 -12.15 28.27 -5.54
N ASN A 70 -10.84 28.52 -5.66
CA ASN A 70 -10.28 29.18 -6.83
C ASN A 70 -10.33 28.27 -8.07
N LEU A 71 -9.98 26.99 -7.91
CA LEU A 71 -10.04 26.01 -9.00
C LEU A 71 -11.48 25.78 -9.44
N SER A 72 -12.42 25.72 -8.48
CA SER A 72 -13.86 25.59 -8.73
C SER A 72 -14.40 26.71 -9.61
N LYS A 73 -13.99 27.96 -9.38
CA LYS A 73 -14.38 29.11 -10.22
C LYS A 73 -13.89 28.98 -11.67
N HIS A 74 -12.69 28.49 -11.88
CA HIS A 74 -12.12 28.28 -13.21
C HIS A 74 -12.72 27.07 -13.93
N GLY A 75 -13.04 26.00 -13.18
CA GLY A 75 -13.59 24.76 -13.73
C GLY A 75 -15.11 24.73 -13.89
N ASN A 76 -15.82 25.77 -13.41
CA ASN A 76 -17.29 25.82 -13.34
C ASN A 76 -17.90 24.56 -12.70
N ALA A 77 -17.24 24.06 -11.67
CA ALA A 77 -17.61 22.87 -10.91
C ALA A 77 -17.09 22.99 -9.48
N ASP A 78 -17.79 22.44 -8.50
CA ASP A 78 -17.27 22.36 -7.14
C ASP A 78 -16.20 21.27 -7.03
N ILE A 79 -14.95 21.67 -6.81
CA ILE A 79 -13.79 20.79 -6.77
C ILE A 79 -13.30 20.61 -5.34
N TYR A 80 -13.21 19.36 -4.91
CA TYR A 80 -12.72 18.95 -3.60
C TYR A 80 -11.51 18.03 -3.71
N PHE A 81 -10.52 18.23 -2.87
CA PHE A 81 -9.34 17.36 -2.77
C PHE A 81 -9.36 16.57 -1.47
N LYS A 82 -9.33 15.25 -1.55
CA LYS A 82 -8.97 14.39 -0.43
C LYS A 82 -7.45 14.43 -0.28
N ARG A 83 -6.98 15.05 0.82
CA ARG A 83 -5.59 15.47 1.01
C ARG A 83 -4.71 14.35 1.58
N GLU A 84 -4.51 13.27 0.81
CA GLU A 84 -3.60 12.18 1.21
C GLU A 84 -2.11 12.58 1.20
N ASP A 85 -1.77 13.72 0.62
CA ASP A 85 -0.45 14.35 0.73
C ASP A 85 -0.14 14.88 2.15
N LEU A 86 -1.16 15.06 2.99
CA LEU A 86 -1.01 15.44 4.39
C LEU A 86 -0.90 14.24 5.34
N LEU A 87 -1.04 13.03 4.82
CA LEU A 87 -0.75 11.84 5.61
C LEU A 87 0.73 11.80 5.97
N HIS A 88 1.07 11.30 7.15
CA HIS A 88 2.46 11.13 7.56
C HIS A 88 3.25 10.34 6.50
N GLY A 89 4.35 10.92 6.03
CA GLY A 89 5.13 10.42 4.90
C GLY A 89 4.84 11.14 3.59
N GLY A 90 3.77 11.93 3.50
CA GLY A 90 3.45 12.77 2.34
C GLY A 90 2.71 12.05 1.22
N ALA A 91 2.16 10.86 1.46
CA ALA A 91 1.37 10.10 0.48
C ALA A 91 0.50 9.02 1.14
N HIS A 92 -0.52 8.56 0.42
CA HIS A 92 -1.46 7.49 0.82
C HIS A 92 -0.80 6.14 1.18
N LYS A 93 0.48 5.95 0.90
CA LYS A 93 1.17 4.66 1.06
C LYS A 93 1.16 4.15 2.50
N THR A 94 1.28 5.06 3.46
CA THR A 94 1.35 4.73 4.90
C THR A 94 0.14 3.95 5.38
N ASN A 95 -1.05 4.14 4.81
CA ASN A 95 -2.26 3.42 5.20
C ASN A 95 -2.08 1.90 5.15
N GLN A 96 -1.80 1.38 3.98
CA GLN A 96 -1.67 -0.05 3.77
C GLN A 96 -0.32 -0.62 4.26
N VAL A 97 0.73 0.22 4.33
CA VAL A 97 2.03 -0.19 4.86
C VAL A 97 1.94 -0.48 6.36
N LEU A 98 1.24 0.36 7.13
CA LEU A 98 0.96 0.10 8.56
C LEU A 98 0.26 -1.24 8.74
N ALA A 99 -0.81 -1.47 8.00
CA ALA A 99 -1.59 -2.69 8.12
C ALA A 99 -0.80 -3.94 7.73
N GLN A 100 -0.06 -3.89 6.61
CA GLN A 100 0.75 -5.03 6.17
C GLN A 100 1.92 -5.32 7.12
N ALA A 101 2.60 -4.30 7.62
CA ALA A 101 3.72 -4.49 8.54
C ALA A 101 3.24 -5.02 9.91
N LEU A 102 2.12 -4.50 10.43
CA LEU A 102 1.50 -5.01 11.65
C LEU A 102 1.08 -6.48 11.48
N LEU A 103 0.48 -6.83 10.34
CA LEU A 103 0.12 -8.21 10.02
C LEU A 103 1.37 -9.11 9.96
N ALA A 104 2.43 -8.66 9.29
CA ALA A 104 3.68 -9.39 9.18
C ALA A 104 4.31 -9.62 10.57
N GLN A 105 4.28 -8.62 11.45
CA GLN A 105 4.78 -8.75 12.83
C GLN A 105 3.98 -9.81 13.60
N ARG A 106 2.64 -9.83 13.49
CA ARG A 106 1.78 -10.85 14.11
C ARG A 106 1.99 -12.25 13.53
N MET A 107 2.40 -12.34 12.26
CA MET A 107 2.84 -13.59 11.62
C MET A 107 4.23 -14.05 12.09
N GLY A 108 4.90 -13.31 12.99
CA GLY A 108 6.25 -13.60 13.48
C GLY A 108 7.36 -13.25 12.49
N LYS A 109 7.09 -12.50 11.43
CA LYS A 109 8.12 -12.02 10.50
C LYS A 109 8.94 -10.93 11.18
N LYS A 110 10.25 -10.99 11.03
CA LYS A 110 11.19 -10.04 11.65
C LYS A 110 11.74 -9.03 10.64
N ARG A 111 11.64 -9.37 9.37
CA ARG A 111 12.21 -8.60 8.27
C ARG A 111 11.14 -8.29 7.22
N ILE A 112 11.19 -7.07 6.71
CA ILE A 112 10.40 -6.63 5.57
C ILE A 112 11.34 -6.42 4.39
N ILE A 113 10.89 -6.78 3.20
CA ILE A 113 11.48 -6.31 1.94
C ILE A 113 10.42 -5.55 1.16
N ALA A 114 10.88 -4.54 0.43
CA ALA A 114 10.01 -3.74 -0.44
C ALA A 114 10.77 -3.32 -1.70
N GLU A 115 10.04 -3.06 -2.78
CA GLU A 115 10.55 -2.39 -3.96
C GLU A 115 10.04 -0.94 -4.02
N THR A 116 10.78 -0.07 -4.66
CA THR A 116 10.33 1.31 -4.89
C THR A 116 10.94 1.89 -6.17
N GLY A 117 10.16 2.72 -6.87
CA GLY A 117 10.63 3.53 -8.01
C GLY A 117 10.86 4.97 -7.59
N ALA A 118 9.79 5.76 -7.43
CA ALA A 118 9.87 7.15 -6.97
C ALA A 118 10.30 7.33 -5.49
N GLY A 119 10.37 6.25 -4.72
CA GLY A 119 10.83 6.27 -3.33
C GLY A 119 9.74 6.40 -2.28
N GLN A 120 8.53 6.80 -2.62
CA GLN A 120 7.46 7.06 -1.64
C GLN A 120 7.03 5.79 -0.89
N HIS A 121 6.96 4.65 -1.59
CA HIS A 121 6.64 3.38 -0.95
C HIS A 121 7.76 2.95 0.01
N GLY A 122 9.01 3.05 -0.43
CA GLY A 122 10.17 2.74 0.41
C GLY A 122 10.25 3.62 1.65
N VAL A 123 9.96 4.93 1.54
CA VAL A 123 9.91 5.84 2.69
C VAL A 123 8.79 5.45 3.66
N ALA A 124 7.59 5.11 3.17
CA ALA A 124 6.50 4.64 4.02
C ALA A 124 6.87 3.34 4.75
N CYS A 125 7.50 2.37 4.05
CA CYS A 125 7.99 1.15 4.67
C CYS A 125 9.06 1.46 5.74
N ALA A 126 10.01 2.36 5.46
CA ALA A 126 11.07 2.71 6.40
C ALA A 126 10.51 3.35 7.68
N MET A 127 9.53 4.25 7.55
CA MET A 127 8.88 4.87 8.71
C MET A 127 8.16 3.84 9.58
N VAL A 128 7.41 2.94 8.96
CA VAL A 128 6.62 1.94 9.68
C VAL A 128 7.52 0.85 10.28
N CYS A 129 8.54 0.40 9.56
CA CYS A 129 9.50 -0.57 10.10
C CYS A 129 10.29 0.00 11.29
N ALA A 130 10.69 1.28 11.23
CA ALA A 130 11.30 1.95 12.37
C ALA A 130 10.34 2.06 13.57
N LEU A 131 9.03 2.29 13.33
CA LEU A 131 8.02 2.32 14.40
C LEU A 131 7.82 0.96 15.06
N LEU A 132 7.83 -0.12 14.27
CA LEU A 132 7.53 -1.50 14.71
C LEU A 132 8.77 -2.31 15.07
N ASP A 133 9.96 -1.70 15.06
CA ASP A 133 11.27 -2.36 15.31
C ASP A 133 11.50 -3.59 14.40
N MET A 134 11.27 -3.40 13.09
CA MET A 134 11.45 -4.43 12.07
C MET A 134 12.61 -4.08 11.12
N GLU A 135 13.38 -5.07 10.72
CA GLU A 135 14.42 -4.91 9.70
C GLU A 135 13.78 -4.61 8.33
N LEU A 136 14.38 -3.70 7.57
CA LEU A 136 13.91 -3.34 6.23
C LEU A 136 15.01 -3.29 5.20
N VAL A 137 14.80 -3.99 4.08
CA VAL A 137 15.58 -3.86 2.85
C VAL A 137 14.70 -3.33 1.73
N VAL A 138 15.12 -2.24 1.09
CA VAL A 138 14.39 -1.62 -0.04
C VAL A 138 15.21 -1.77 -1.31
N TYR A 139 14.66 -2.48 -2.29
CA TYR A 139 15.22 -2.62 -3.63
C TYR A 139 14.78 -1.45 -4.51
N MET A 140 15.73 -0.78 -5.15
CA MET A 140 15.46 0.38 -5.99
C MET A 140 16.37 0.38 -7.21
N GLY A 141 15.83 0.65 -8.40
CA GLY A 141 16.65 0.73 -9.60
C GLY A 141 17.78 1.78 -9.46
N ALA A 142 18.99 1.46 -9.88
CA ALA A 142 20.14 2.34 -9.69
C ALA A 142 19.94 3.74 -10.30
N LYS A 143 19.22 3.84 -11.43
CA LYS A 143 18.84 5.13 -12.03
C LYS A 143 17.90 5.93 -11.13
N ASP A 144 16.96 5.26 -10.47
CA ASP A 144 15.99 5.88 -9.57
C ASP A 144 16.65 6.29 -8.25
N VAL A 145 17.61 5.49 -7.75
CA VAL A 145 18.45 5.87 -6.59
C VAL A 145 19.11 7.24 -6.80
N VAL A 146 19.67 7.46 -7.99
CA VAL A 146 20.31 8.75 -8.33
C VAL A 146 19.27 9.88 -8.41
N ARG A 147 18.13 9.64 -9.05
CA ARG A 147 17.08 10.66 -9.27
C ARG A 147 16.36 11.05 -7.99
N GLN A 148 16.19 10.10 -7.07
CA GLN A 148 15.36 10.22 -5.87
C GLN A 148 16.19 10.27 -4.58
N GLN A 149 17.36 10.86 -4.62
CA GLN A 149 18.28 10.98 -3.47
C GLN A 149 17.61 11.46 -2.18
N PRO A 150 16.70 12.45 -2.17
CA PRO A 150 16.03 12.85 -0.94
C PRO A 150 15.26 11.71 -0.27
N ASN A 151 14.58 10.86 -1.04
CA ASN A 151 13.86 9.70 -0.50
C ASN A 151 14.82 8.60 -0.06
N VAL A 152 15.92 8.37 -0.79
CA VAL A 152 16.97 7.43 -0.39
C VAL A 152 17.57 7.83 0.97
N GLN A 153 17.87 9.11 1.16
CA GLN A 153 18.39 9.61 2.44
C GLN A 153 17.38 9.43 3.58
N ARG A 154 16.09 9.71 3.33
CA ARG A 154 15.04 9.47 4.33
C ARG A 154 14.96 8.01 4.75
N MET A 155 14.97 7.07 3.80
CA MET A 155 14.97 5.64 4.09
C MET A 155 16.17 5.23 4.95
N LYS A 156 17.37 5.70 4.59
CA LYS A 156 18.61 5.40 5.34
C LYS A 156 18.59 6.01 6.76
N LEU A 157 18.11 7.24 6.93
CA LEU A 157 17.96 7.88 8.23
C LEU A 157 17.00 7.13 9.16
N LEU A 158 16.02 6.44 8.58
CA LEU A 158 15.06 5.59 9.30
C LEU A 158 15.57 4.15 9.51
N GLY A 159 16.82 3.86 9.17
CA GLY A 159 17.44 2.58 9.42
C GLY A 159 17.27 1.53 8.30
N ALA A 160 16.64 1.89 7.17
CA ALA A 160 16.48 0.96 6.07
C ALA A 160 17.78 0.76 5.28
N GLU A 161 18.06 -0.47 4.87
CA GLU A 161 19.03 -0.78 3.84
C GLU A 161 18.42 -0.49 2.46
N VAL A 162 19.11 0.31 1.63
CA VAL A 162 18.67 0.60 0.26
C VAL A 162 19.65 -0.05 -0.71
N VAL A 163 19.17 -1.06 -1.43
CA VAL A 163 19.94 -1.82 -2.41
C VAL A 163 19.68 -1.26 -3.80
N ALA A 164 20.74 -0.71 -4.43
CA ALA A 164 20.68 -0.20 -5.79
C ALA A 164 20.79 -1.36 -6.80
N VAL A 165 19.73 -1.60 -7.56
CA VAL A 165 19.69 -2.67 -8.57
C VAL A 165 20.18 -2.13 -9.91
N SER A 166 21.33 -2.63 -10.38
CA SER A 166 21.95 -2.20 -11.63
C SER A 166 21.70 -3.17 -12.80
N ASN A 167 21.10 -4.32 -12.55
CA ASN A 167 20.79 -5.33 -13.58
C ASN A 167 19.71 -4.82 -14.55
N GLY A 168 19.65 -5.38 -15.76
CA GLY A 168 18.65 -5.07 -16.76
C GLY A 168 18.63 -3.58 -17.14
N SER A 169 17.47 -2.95 -17.05
CA SER A 169 17.27 -1.51 -17.33
C SER A 169 17.53 -0.61 -16.14
N SER A 170 17.86 -1.18 -14.98
CA SER A 170 18.00 -0.48 -13.68
C SER A 170 16.71 0.25 -13.26
N SER A 171 15.59 -0.35 -13.52
CA SER A 171 14.24 0.20 -13.32
C SER A 171 13.49 -0.48 -12.18
N LEU A 172 12.26 0.00 -11.89
CA LEU A 172 11.35 -0.61 -10.92
C LEU A 172 11.11 -2.10 -11.19
N LYS A 173 11.01 -2.52 -12.48
CA LYS A 173 10.84 -3.94 -12.83
C LYS A 173 12.01 -4.79 -12.33
N ASP A 174 13.23 -4.29 -12.47
CA ASP A 174 14.42 -5.01 -12.03
C ASP A 174 14.50 -5.06 -10.51
N ALA A 175 14.07 -3.99 -9.82
CA ALA A 175 13.92 -3.95 -8.37
C ALA A 175 12.89 -4.97 -7.87
N ILE A 176 11.74 -5.10 -8.52
CA ILE A 176 10.73 -6.13 -8.22
C ILE A 176 11.33 -7.53 -8.36
N ASN A 177 12.05 -7.79 -9.45
CA ASN A 177 12.67 -9.10 -9.67
C ASN A 177 13.70 -9.44 -8.58
N GLU A 178 14.47 -8.47 -8.11
CA GLU A 178 15.45 -8.69 -7.05
C GLU A 178 14.79 -8.92 -5.70
N ALA A 179 13.74 -8.14 -5.38
CA ALA A 179 12.93 -8.36 -4.19
C ALA A 179 12.29 -9.76 -4.18
N LEU A 180 11.78 -10.23 -5.32
CA LEU A 180 11.21 -11.59 -5.43
C LEU A 180 12.28 -12.67 -5.25
N ARG A 181 13.53 -12.47 -5.73
CA ARG A 181 14.62 -13.42 -5.49
C ARG A 181 14.97 -13.52 -4.01
N ASP A 182 15.11 -12.37 -3.35
CA ASP A 182 15.36 -12.33 -1.90
C ASP A 182 14.20 -13.00 -1.15
N TRP A 183 12.96 -12.66 -1.48
CA TRP A 183 11.81 -13.26 -0.82
C TRP A 183 11.75 -14.78 -0.98
N THR A 184 12.07 -15.27 -2.18
CA THR A 184 12.12 -16.72 -2.44
C THR A 184 13.13 -17.43 -1.54
N ALA A 185 14.23 -16.77 -1.19
CA ALA A 185 15.27 -17.33 -0.32
C ALA A 185 14.99 -17.16 1.18
N SER A 186 14.08 -16.24 1.57
CA SER A 186 13.92 -15.80 2.96
C SER A 186 12.47 -15.73 3.46
N TYR A 187 11.49 -16.24 2.71
CA TYR A 187 10.07 -16.05 2.97
C TYR A 187 9.59 -16.54 4.34
N GLU A 188 10.32 -17.48 4.98
CA GLU A 188 9.96 -17.99 6.31
C GLU A 188 10.03 -16.88 7.37
N THR A 189 11.04 -16.02 7.31
CA THR A 189 11.27 -14.93 8.29
C THR A 189 10.98 -13.55 7.74
N THR A 190 10.75 -13.43 6.45
CA THR A 190 10.65 -12.17 5.72
C THR A 190 9.26 -12.03 5.07
N HIS A 191 8.67 -10.84 5.20
CA HIS A 191 7.47 -10.46 4.44
C HIS A 191 7.85 -9.53 3.29
N TYR A 192 7.33 -9.83 2.09
CA TYR A 192 7.41 -8.92 0.95
C TYR A 192 6.23 -7.95 1.00
N LEU A 193 6.50 -6.68 1.30
CA LEU A 193 5.50 -5.65 1.46
C LEU A 193 5.28 -4.94 0.12
N ILE A 194 4.26 -5.35 -0.63
CA ILE A 194 3.91 -4.79 -1.94
C ILE A 194 3.15 -3.48 -1.79
N GLY A 195 3.59 -2.45 -2.52
CA GLY A 195 3.03 -1.08 -2.46
C GLY A 195 1.93 -0.76 -3.47
N THR A 196 1.48 -1.73 -4.23
CA THR A 196 0.53 -1.57 -5.34
C THR A 196 -0.61 -2.59 -5.25
N VAL A 197 -1.72 -2.33 -5.97
CA VAL A 197 -2.88 -3.24 -6.05
C VAL A 197 -2.68 -4.33 -7.12
N ALA A 198 -1.43 -4.62 -7.47
CA ALA A 198 -1.04 -5.67 -8.39
C ALA A 198 -0.29 -6.80 -7.65
N GLY A 199 0.03 -7.88 -8.36
CA GLY A 199 0.75 -9.02 -7.84
C GLY A 199 -0.15 -10.24 -7.60
N PRO A 200 0.40 -11.32 -7.02
CA PRO A 200 -0.35 -12.54 -6.74
C PRO A 200 -1.36 -12.33 -5.60
N ALA A 201 -2.45 -13.09 -5.61
CA ALA A 201 -3.34 -13.16 -4.45
C ALA A 201 -2.55 -13.60 -3.19
N PRO A 202 -2.78 -12.99 -2.00
CA PRO A 202 -3.87 -12.07 -1.64
C PRO A 202 -3.53 -10.57 -1.75
N PHE A 203 -2.36 -10.18 -2.27
CA PHE A 203 -1.90 -8.78 -2.24
C PHE A 203 -2.91 -7.77 -2.79
N PRO A 204 -3.55 -7.97 -3.95
CA PRO A 204 -4.52 -7.00 -4.45
C PRO A 204 -5.69 -6.76 -3.48
N ALA A 205 -6.28 -7.81 -2.95
CA ALA A 205 -7.39 -7.73 -1.98
C ALA A 205 -6.95 -7.03 -0.69
N MET A 206 -5.77 -7.39 -0.19
CA MET A 206 -5.19 -6.82 1.02
C MET A 206 -4.93 -5.31 0.87
N VAL A 207 -4.28 -4.90 -0.23
CA VAL A 207 -4.01 -3.48 -0.51
C VAL A 207 -5.32 -2.71 -0.67
N ALA A 208 -6.29 -3.25 -1.43
CA ALA A 208 -7.60 -2.64 -1.61
C ALA A 208 -8.31 -2.44 -0.25
N ARG A 209 -8.35 -3.47 0.58
CA ARG A 209 -8.98 -3.40 1.91
C ARG A 209 -8.37 -2.33 2.81
N PHE A 210 -7.04 -2.27 2.87
CA PHE A 210 -6.35 -1.33 3.74
C PHE A 210 -6.27 0.10 3.20
N GLN A 211 -6.49 0.31 1.90
CA GLN A 211 -6.61 1.64 1.30
C GLN A 211 -8.04 2.18 1.32
N ARG A 212 -9.04 1.34 1.54
CA ARG A 212 -10.45 1.72 1.53
C ARG A 212 -10.79 2.87 2.48
N ILE A 213 -10.03 3.02 3.57
CA ILE A 213 -10.18 4.13 4.52
C ILE A 213 -10.17 5.52 3.85
N ILE A 214 -9.48 5.66 2.70
CA ILE A 214 -9.48 6.90 1.92
C ILE A 214 -10.88 7.24 1.45
N GLY A 215 -11.57 6.27 0.89
CA GLY A 215 -12.93 6.43 0.37
C GLY A 215 -13.97 6.55 1.47
N ASP A 216 -13.89 5.72 2.50
CA ASP A 216 -14.82 5.77 3.63
C ASP A 216 -14.82 7.17 4.26
N GLU A 217 -13.65 7.74 4.56
CA GLU A 217 -13.52 9.12 5.06
C GLU A 217 -13.98 10.17 4.03
N ALA A 218 -13.59 9.99 2.75
CA ALA A 218 -13.96 10.95 1.71
C ALA A 218 -15.46 11.04 1.54
N ARG A 219 -16.17 9.92 1.62
CA ARG A 219 -17.63 9.84 1.54
C ARG A 219 -18.30 10.62 2.68
N GLU A 220 -17.87 10.39 3.91
CA GLU A 220 -18.41 11.09 5.08
C GLU A 220 -18.13 12.60 4.99
N GLN A 221 -16.90 12.98 4.66
CA GLN A 221 -16.46 14.36 4.60
C GLN A 221 -17.16 15.14 3.49
N ILE A 222 -17.38 14.56 2.30
CA ILE A 222 -18.04 15.25 1.20
C ILE A 222 -19.54 15.45 1.49
N ILE A 223 -20.19 14.47 2.12
CA ILE A 223 -21.59 14.61 2.56
C ILE A 223 -21.70 15.71 3.61
N ALA A 224 -20.78 15.76 4.58
CA ALA A 224 -20.78 16.81 5.60
C ALA A 224 -20.52 18.21 5.04
N GLN A 225 -19.70 18.36 3.99
CA GLN A 225 -19.35 19.66 3.43
C GLN A 225 -20.28 20.12 2.29
N ALA A 226 -20.73 19.22 1.43
CA ALA A 226 -21.50 19.52 0.22
C ALA A 226 -22.98 19.08 0.32
N GLY A 227 -23.36 18.32 1.36
CA GLY A 227 -24.71 17.79 1.56
C GLY A 227 -25.10 16.64 0.62
N ARG A 228 -24.20 16.21 -0.27
CA ARG A 228 -24.43 15.15 -1.27
C ARG A 228 -23.13 14.46 -1.68
N LEU A 229 -23.24 13.34 -2.36
CA LEU A 229 -22.11 12.68 -3.01
C LEU A 229 -21.63 13.49 -4.23
N PRO A 230 -20.35 13.36 -4.63
CA PRO A 230 -19.84 13.99 -5.84
C PRO A 230 -20.46 13.35 -7.10
N ASP A 231 -20.53 14.12 -8.18
CA ASP A 231 -20.97 13.60 -9.48
C ASP A 231 -19.87 12.74 -10.13
N GLU A 232 -18.59 13.08 -9.84
CA GLU A 232 -17.43 12.37 -10.36
C GLU A 232 -16.34 12.27 -9.29
N VAL A 233 -15.61 11.14 -9.30
CA VAL A 233 -14.39 10.91 -8.50
C VAL A 233 -13.24 10.64 -9.44
N ILE A 234 -12.17 11.40 -9.30
CA ILE A 234 -10.99 11.33 -10.17
C ILE A 234 -9.76 10.96 -9.33
N ALA A 235 -9.00 9.99 -9.77
CA ALA A 235 -7.74 9.60 -9.15
C ALA A 235 -6.67 9.28 -10.19
N CYS A 236 -5.42 9.62 -9.91
CA CYS A 236 -4.28 9.15 -10.70
C CYS A 236 -4.09 7.64 -10.50
N VAL A 237 -3.75 6.93 -11.57
CA VAL A 237 -3.47 5.50 -11.53
C VAL A 237 -2.02 5.25 -11.93
N GLY A 238 -1.17 5.00 -10.94
CA GLY A 238 0.14 4.38 -11.12
C GLY A 238 0.00 2.87 -10.90
N GLY A 239 0.33 2.39 -9.70
CA GLY A 239 0.01 1.02 -9.26
C GLY A 239 -1.43 0.81 -8.77
N GLY A 240 -2.29 1.83 -8.83
CA GLY A 240 -3.73 1.75 -8.56
C GLY A 240 -4.14 1.81 -7.07
N SER A 241 -3.20 1.79 -6.13
CA SER A 241 -3.55 1.63 -4.70
C SER A 241 -4.37 2.81 -4.13
N ASN A 242 -4.09 4.06 -4.52
CA ASN A 242 -4.91 5.21 -4.12
C ASN A 242 -6.28 5.20 -4.79
N ALA A 243 -6.31 4.86 -6.08
CA ALA A 243 -7.55 4.86 -6.87
C ALA A 243 -8.53 3.82 -6.34
N ILE A 244 -8.08 2.57 -6.12
CA ILE A 244 -8.95 1.54 -5.54
C ILE A 244 -9.43 1.93 -4.15
N GLY A 245 -8.60 2.60 -3.36
CA GLY A 245 -8.96 3.07 -2.02
C GLY A 245 -10.12 4.05 -2.03
N ILE A 246 -10.14 5.01 -2.96
CA ILE A 246 -11.20 6.01 -3.02
C ILE A 246 -12.44 5.51 -3.77
N PHE A 247 -12.31 4.54 -4.69
CA PHE A 247 -13.42 4.05 -5.50
C PHE A 247 -14.25 2.95 -4.84
N GLN A 248 -13.78 2.35 -3.74
CA GLN A 248 -14.48 1.25 -3.03
C GLN A 248 -15.44 1.69 -1.93
N ALA A 249 -15.67 2.98 -1.75
CA ALA A 249 -16.55 3.50 -0.69
C ALA A 249 -17.97 3.74 -1.14
#